data_a7455c0dcffd16fa4d74b3c9fd2eeaa9
#
_entry.id   a7455c0dcffd16fa4d74b3c9fd2eeaa9
#
_cell.length_a   1.000
_cell.length_b   1.000
_cell.length_c   1.000
_cell.angle_alpha   90.00
_cell.angle_beta   90.00
_cell.angle_gamma   90.00
#
_symmetry.space_group_name_H-M   'P 1'
#
loop_
_entity.id
_entity.type
_entity.pdbx_description
1 polymer ?
#
loop_
_entity_poly.entity_id
_entity_poly.type
_entity_poly.pdbx_seq_one_letter_code
_entity_poly.pdbx_strand_id
1 'polypeptide(L)'
;EDNLVAAAPDDVIQTIEVFQEYAEKVVGVADYHNYFNAGILLMNLDAMRRINFQEKFLYLLGTVKFSVAQDQDYLNRLCKGRVKILENTWDRMPIGGDTVERDKLHIIHYNLAFKPWHFEDILYKEYFWKYAQKTEYFEKIMEIKDNYTEEEKFEDMESDKRLRALAQKECDCVGDDRKYRR
;
A
#
# COMPACT_ATOMS: atom_id res chain seq x y z
N GLU A 1 11.46 -20.74 10.60
CA GLU A 1 11.07 -20.34 9.24
C GLU A 1 11.88 -19.10 8.84
N ASP A 2 12.37 -19.05 7.59
CA ASP A 2 13.31 -18.02 7.14
C ASP A 2 12.61 -16.78 6.51
N ASN A 3 11.29 -16.66 6.65
CA ASN A 3 10.58 -15.49 6.20
C ASN A 3 11.01 -14.23 6.97
N LEU A 4 11.14 -13.11 6.27
CA LEU A 4 11.48 -11.82 6.84
C LEU A 4 10.25 -11.09 7.34
N VAL A 5 9.13 -11.22 6.60
CA VAL A 5 7.86 -10.61 6.92
C VAL A 5 6.70 -11.60 6.70
N ALA A 6 5.60 -11.37 7.40
CA ALA A 6 4.28 -11.83 6.99
C ALA A 6 3.39 -10.60 6.79
N ALA A 7 2.69 -10.54 5.66
CA ALA A 7 1.87 -9.41 5.24
C ALA A 7 0.78 -9.86 4.26
N ALA A 8 -0.30 -9.11 4.18
CA ALA A 8 -1.34 -9.35 3.19
C ALA A 8 -0.97 -8.76 1.82
N PRO A 9 -1.50 -9.30 0.71
CA PRO A 9 -1.34 -8.69 -0.61
C PRO A 9 -1.91 -7.26 -0.61
N ASP A 10 -1.31 -6.38 -1.41
CA ASP A 10 -1.82 -5.03 -1.60
C ASP A 10 -3.04 -5.06 -2.54
N ASP A 11 -4.24 -4.75 -2.05
CA ASP A 11 -5.48 -4.81 -2.82
C ASP A 11 -5.49 -3.82 -4.01
N VAL A 12 -4.73 -2.72 -3.97
CA VAL A 12 -4.57 -1.78 -5.10
C VAL A 12 -3.83 -2.46 -6.24
N ILE A 13 -2.72 -3.13 -5.91
CA ILE A 13 -1.94 -3.91 -6.88
C ILE A 13 -2.78 -5.06 -7.44
N GLN A 14 -3.52 -5.80 -6.58
CA GLN A 14 -4.35 -6.92 -7.03
C GLN A 14 -5.46 -6.50 -8.00
N THR A 15 -5.90 -5.23 -7.96
CA THR A 15 -7.09 -4.75 -8.67
C THR A 15 -6.76 -3.96 -9.94
N ILE A 16 -5.61 -3.29 -10.01
CA ILE A 16 -5.30 -2.27 -11.03
C ILE A 16 -4.12 -2.71 -11.90
N GLU A 17 -4.37 -2.99 -13.17
CA GLU A 17 -3.41 -3.58 -14.12
C GLU A 17 -2.07 -2.83 -14.23
N VAL A 18 -2.08 -1.50 -14.30
CA VAL A 18 -0.84 -0.73 -14.40
C VAL A 18 0.07 -0.91 -13.19
N PHE A 19 -0.50 -1.14 -12.00
CA PHE A 19 0.29 -1.41 -10.80
C PHE A 19 0.77 -2.85 -10.73
N GLN A 20 0.06 -3.81 -11.31
CA GLN A 20 0.53 -5.19 -11.49
C GLN A 20 1.80 -5.21 -12.34
N GLU A 21 1.73 -4.55 -13.50
CA GLU A 21 2.87 -4.38 -14.39
C GLU A 21 4.05 -3.68 -13.71
N TYR A 22 3.78 -2.62 -12.94
CA TYR A 22 4.79 -1.90 -12.17
C TYR A 22 5.46 -2.80 -11.13
N ALA A 23 4.70 -3.57 -10.36
CA ALA A 23 5.22 -4.47 -9.34
C ALA A 23 6.18 -5.51 -9.96
N GLU A 24 5.84 -6.07 -11.12
CA GLU A 24 6.66 -7.08 -11.79
C GLU A 24 7.86 -6.48 -12.53
N LYS A 25 7.64 -5.45 -13.36
CA LYS A 25 8.69 -4.90 -14.23
C LYS A 25 9.64 -3.96 -13.50
N VAL A 26 9.15 -3.13 -12.61
CA VAL A 26 9.93 -2.06 -11.97
C VAL A 26 10.43 -2.50 -10.59
N VAL A 27 9.56 -2.94 -9.71
CA VAL A 27 9.94 -3.42 -8.38
C VAL A 27 10.64 -4.78 -8.49
N GLY A 28 10.20 -5.61 -9.42
CA GLY A 28 10.82 -6.90 -9.76
C GLY A 28 10.37 -8.03 -8.85
N VAL A 29 9.13 -8.00 -8.35
CA VAL A 29 8.50 -9.21 -7.81
C VAL A 29 8.28 -10.23 -8.93
N ALA A 30 8.28 -11.51 -8.62
CA ALA A 30 8.13 -12.54 -9.66
C ALA A 30 6.69 -12.69 -10.15
N ASP A 31 5.74 -12.31 -9.31
CA ASP A 31 4.30 -12.40 -9.50
C ASP A 31 3.67 -11.32 -8.62
N TYR A 32 2.86 -10.44 -9.20
CA TYR A 32 2.23 -9.33 -8.48
C TYR A 32 1.33 -9.80 -7.32
N HIS A 33 0.82 -11.02 -7.35
CA HIS A 33 0.07 -11.60 -6.24
C HIS A 33 0.88 -11.71 -4.93
N ASN A 34 2.21 -11.71 -5.06
CA ASN A 34 3.12 -11.71 -3.91
C ASN A 34 3.58 -10.30 -3.50
N TYR A 35 3.08 -9.25 -4.16
CA TYR A 35 3.34 -7.87 -3.74
C TYR A 35 2.44 -7.54 -2.54
N PHE A 36 3.07 -7.31 -1.39
CA PHE A 36 2.37 -7.06 -0.13
C PHE A 36 2.26 -5.57 0.20
N ASN A 37 1.22 -5.22 0.94
CA ASN A 37 1.08 -3.89 1.53
C ASN A 37 1.98 -3.75 2.77
N ALA A 38 2.67 -2.61 2.88
CA ALA A 38 3.59 -2.34 3.98
C ALA A 38 2.95 -1.62 5.17
N GLY A 39 1.65 -1.31 5.12
CA GLY A 39 0.94 -0.66 6.22
C GLY A 39 0.73 -1.58 7.43
N ILE A 40 0.59 -2.88 7.19
CA ILE A 40 0.42 -3.90 8.23
C ILE A 40 1.48 -5.00 8.04
N LEU A 41 2.48 -5.04 8.91
CA LEU A 41 3.62 -5.97 8.82
C LEU A 41 3.84 -6.74 10.11
N LEU A 42 4.00 -8.04 10.00
CA LEU A 42 4.61 -8.86 11.05
C LEU A 42 6.07 -9.15 10.64
N MET A 43 7.02 -8.53 11.34
CA MET A 43 8.44 -8.56 10.99
C MET A 43 9.22 -9.58 11.83
N ASN A 44 10.00 -10.44 11.16
CA ASN A 44 10.95 -11.33 11.83
C ASN A 44 12.29 -10.60 12.05
N LEU A 45 12.35 -9.83 13.12
CA LEU A 45 13.52 -8.98 13.42
C LEU A 45 14.82 -9.78 13.58
N ASP A 46 14.75 -11.01 14.09
CA ASP A 46 15.95 -11.86 14.24
C ASP A 46 16.47 -12.34 12.88
N ALA A 47 15.57 -12.73 11.96
CA ALA A 47 15.97 -13.05 10.60
C ALA A 47 16.54 -11.83 9.87
N MET A 48 15.94 -10.66 10.08
CA MET A 48 16.41 -9.39 9.49
C MET A 48 17.81 -9.01 10.02
N ARG A 49 18.06 -9.14 11.32
CA ARG A 49 19.38 -8.90 11.91
C ARG A 49 20.45 -9.82 11.35
N ARG A 50 20.14 -11.12 11.22
CA ARG A 50 21.09 -12.11 10.66
C ARG A 50 21.57 -11.78 9.25
N ILE A 51 20.76 -11.07 8.46
CA ILE A 51 21.11 -10.71 7.07
C ILE A 51 21.55 -9.27 6.90
N ASN A 52 21.74 -8.51 7.99
CA ASN A 52 22.02 -7.07 7.94
C ASN A 52 20.99 -6.29 7.09
N PHE A 53 19.69 -6.54 7.35
CA PHE A 53 18.59 -6.00 6.52
C PHE A 53 18.65 -4.48 6.41
N GLN A 54 18.93 -3.77 7.50
CA GLN A 54 19.02 -2.30 7.51
C GLN A 54 20.08 -1.79 6.52
N GLU A 55 21.27 -2.40 6.52
CA GLU A 55 22.34 -2.02 5.61
C GLU A 55 21.94 -2.24 4.15
N LYS A 56 21.32 -3.38 3.84
CA LYS A 56 20.79 -3.67 2.51
C LYS A 56 19.70 -2.69 2.08
N PHE A 57 18.82 -2.31 3.01
CA PHE A 57 17.76 -1.33 2.73
C PHE A 57 18.37 0.05 2.40
N LEU A 58 19.30 0.51 3.20
CA LEU A 58 20.00 1.78 2.97
C LEU A 58 20.80 1.78 1.67
N TYR A 59 21.45 0.67 1.34
CA TYR A 59 22.14 0.49 0.08
C TYR A 59 21.18 0.58 -1.12
N LEU A 60 20.04 -0.15 -1.05
CA LEU A 60 19.04 -0.13 -2.10
C LEU A 60 18.41 1.27 -2.25
N LEU A 61 18.10 1.94 -1.14
CA LEU A 61 17.60 3.32 -1.12
C LEU A 61 18.59 4.31 -1.77
N GLY A 62 19.89 4.06 -1.62
CA GLY A 62 20.95 4.86 -2.23
C GLY A 62 21.21 4.57 -3.71
N THR A 63 20.81 3.42 -4.23
CA THR A 63 21.16 2.95 -5.58
C THR A 63 19.98 2.86 -6.54
N VAL A 64 18.77 2.66 -6.03
CA VAL A 64 17.53 2.57 -6.83
C VAL A 64 16.54 3.59 -6.32
N LYS A 65 15.82 4.25 -7.21
CA LYS A 65 14.74 5.16 -6.87
C LYS A 65 13.40 4.56 -7.28
N PHE A 66 12.61 4.12 -6.32
CA PHE A 66 11.19 3.84 -6.51
C PHE A 66 10.36 5.10 -6.23
N SER A 67 9.40 5.41 -7.09
CA SER A 67 8.65 6.67 -7.04
C SER A 67 7.16 6.49 -6.76
N VAL A 68 6.64 5.26 -6.82
CA VAL A 68 5.19 4.99 -6.72
C VAL A 68 4.75 4.70 -5.29
N ALA A 69 5.31 3.66 -4.67
CA ALA A 69 4.89 3.22 -3.33
C ALA A 69 5.99 3.34 -2.26
N GLN A 70 6.97 4.20 -2.50
CA GLN A 70 8.01 4.58 -1.54
C GLN A 70 8.66 3.38 -0.82
N ASP A 71 8.60 3.32 0.52
CA ASP A 71 9.20 2.25 1.33
C ASP A 71 8.62 0.86 1.04
N GLN A 72 7.36 0.77 0.64
CA GLN A 72 6.71 -0.48 0.27
C GLN A 72 7.39 -1.17 -0.91
N ASP A 73 7.81 -0.41 -1.93
CA ASP A 73 8.54 -0.96 -3.07
C ASP A 73 9.90 -1.54 -2.66
N TYR A 74 10.63 -0.82 -1.81
CA TYR A 74 11.92 -1.30 -1.28
C TYR A 74 11.78 -2.55 -0.45
N LEU A 75 10.74 -2.63 0.40
CA LEU A 75 10.44 -3.79 1.22
C LEU A 75 10.08 -5.01 0.36
N ASN A 76 9.21 -4.84 -0.63
CA ASN A 76 8.85 -5.90 -1.57
C ASN A 76 10.05 -6.41 -2.35
N ARG A 77 10.95 -5.51 -2.79
CA ARG A 77 12.19 -5.88 -3.47
C ARG A 77 13.13 -6.69 -2.59
N LEU A 78 13.34 -6.25 -1.33
CA LEU A 78 14.29 -6.89 -0.41
C LEU A 78 13.76 -8.19 0.21
N CYS A 79 12.46 -8.28 0.43
CA CYS A 79 11.83 -9.46 1.02
C CYS A 79 11.45 -10.52 -0.02
N LYS A 80 11.68 -10.29 -1.31
CA LYS A 80 11.33 -11.22 -2.39
C LYS A 80 11.75 -12.67 -2.07
N GLY A 81 10.79 -13.59 -2.16
CA GLY A 81 11.00 -15.02 -1.86
C GLY A 81 11.08 -15.36 -0.37
N ARG A 82 10.93 -14.37 0.52
CA ARG A 82 10.99 -14.52 1.98
C ARG A 82 9.83 -13.84 2.69
N VAL A 83 8.66 -13.86 2.06
CA VAL A 83 7.40 -13.33 2.57
C VAL A 83 6.44 -14.47 2.85
N LYS A 84 5.79 -14.48 4.00
CA LYS A 84 4.60 -15.27 4.24
C LYS A 84 3.39 -14.43 3.88
N ILE A 85 2.76 -14.73 2.77
CA ILE A 85 1.52 -14.06 2.36
C ILE A 85 0.40 -14.50 3.32
N LEU A 86 -0.27 -13.53 3.90
CA LEU A 86 -1.47 -13.68 4.74
C LEU A 86 -2.73 -13.53 3.87
N GLU A 87 -3.87 -13.92 4.43
CA GLU A 87 -5.16 -13.60 3.82
C GLU A 87 -5.39 -12.08 3.81
N ASN A 88 -6.00 -11.54 2.76
CA ASN A 88 -6.23 -10.09 2.64
C ASN A 88 -7.17 -9.52 3.72
N THR A 89 -7.89 -10.38 4.44
CA THR A 89 -8.70 -10.01 5.61
C THR A 89 -7.91 -9.37 6.74
N TRP A 90 -6.58 -9.55 6.77
CA TRP A 90 -5.66 -8.95 7.74
C TRP A 90 -5.16 -7.55 7.35
N ASP A 91 -5.48 -7.10 6.15
CA ASP A 91 -5.16 -5.76 5.66
C ASP A 91 -6.10 -5.37 4.50
N ARG A 92 -7.42 -5.50 4.76
CA ARG A 92 -8.44 -5.30 3.74
C ARG A 92 -8.61 -3.83 3.40
N MET A 93 -8.38 -3.48 2.14
CA MET A 93 -8.61 -2.12 1.63
C MET A 93 -10.01 -1.98 1.05
N PRO A 94 -10.60 -0.78 1.05
CA PRO A 94 -11.93 -0.51 0.50
C PRO A 94 -11.90 -0.39 -1.04
N ILE A 95 -11.30 -1.38 -1.72
CA ILE A 95 -11.16 -1.46 -3.18
C ILE A 95 -11.48 -2.88 -3.65
N GLY A 96 -11.81 -3.05 -4.94
CA GLY A 96 -12.08 -4.37 -5.53
C GLY A 96 -13.45 -4.95 -5.19
N GLY A 97 -14.35 -4.14 -4.65
CA GLY A 97 -15.72 -4.52 -4.31
C GLY A 97 -15.89 -5.20 -2.96
N ASP A 98 -17.14 -5.43 -2.59
CA ASP A 98 -17.56 -6.05 -1.32
C ASP A 98 -17.59 -7.57 -1.44
N THR A 99 -16.41 -8.19 -1.44
CA THR A 99 -16.25 -9.63 -1.69
C THR A 99 -15.93 -10.44 -0.43
N VAL A 100 -15.74 -9.78 0.72
CA VAL A 100 -15.33 -10.40 1.98
C VAL A 100 -16.49 -10.40 2.97
N GLU A 101 -16.79 -11.56 3.55
CA GLU A 101 -17.77 -11.68 4.62
C GLU A 101 -17.34 -10.86 5.84
N ARG A 102 -18.29 -10.13 6.44
CA ARG A 102 -18.02 -9.17 7.52
C ARG A 102 -17.36 -9.78 8.76
N ASP A 103 -17.69 -11.01 9.08
CA ASP A 103 -17.16 -11.76 10.23
C ASP A 103 -15.72 -12.25 10.02
N LYS A 104 -15.23 -12.24 8.78
CA LYS A 104 -13.84 -12.60 8.44
C LYS A 104 -12.89 -11.41 8.41
N LEU A 105 -13.41 -10.19 8.47
CA LEU A 105 -12.58 -8.98 8.48
C LEU A 105 -11.84 -8.85 9.81
N HIS A 106 -10.51 -8.82 9.76
CA HIS A 106 -9.65 -8.62 10.93
C HIS A 106 -9.18 -7.17 11.04
N ILE A 107 -8.63 -6.62 9.96
CA ILE A 107 -8.15 -5.23 9.88
C ILE A 107 -8.65 -4.61 8.60
N ILE A 108 -9.21 -3.40 8.69
CA ILE A 108 -9.61 -2.58 7.55
C ILE A 108 -8.63 -1.42 7.45
N HIS A 109 -7.98 -1.29 6.30
CA HIS A 109 -6.96 -0.28 6.02
C HIS A 109 -7.48 0.74 5.01
N TYR A 110 -7.88 1.89 5.48
CA TYR A 110 -8.27 3.02 4.61
C TYR A 110 -7.02 3.75 4.14
N ASN A 111 -6.39 3.22 3.09
CA ASN A 111 -5.17 3.79 2.51
C ASN A 111 -5.44 4.95 1.53
N LEU A 112 -4.37 5.60 1.07
CA LEU A 112 -4.40 6.72 0.12
C LEU A 112 -5.36 7.85 0.54
N ALA A 113 -5.93 8.57 -0.43
CA ALA A 113 -6.81 9.72 -0.21
C ALA A 113 -8.25 9.33 0.18
N PHE A 114 -8.71 8.15 -0.26
CA PHE A 114 -10.11 7.72 -0.09
C PHE A 114 -10.42 7.31 1.35
N LYS A 115 -10.70 8.31 2.19
CA LYS A 115 -10.96 8.14 3.63
C LYS A 115 -12.44 8.25 3.95
N PRO A 116 -12.96 7.52 4.97
CA PRO A 116 -14.37 7.58 5.35
C PRO A 116 -14.88 8.95 5.79
N TRP A 117 -13.98 9.84 6.21
CA TRP A 117 -14.32 11.22 6.60
C TRP A 117 -14.21 12.23 5.45
N HIS A 118 -13.71 11.80 4.27
CA HIS A 118 -13.67 12.60 3.05
C HIS A 118 -14.73 12.18 2.04
N PHE A 119 -15.01 10.86 1.92
CA PHE A 119 -15.91 10.32 0.91
C PHE A 119 -17.05 9.50 1.53
N GLU A 120 -18.26 9.72 1.06
CA GLU A 120 -19.45 9.04 1.58
C GLU A 120 -19.56 7.56 1.14
N ASP A 121 -19.01 7.21 -0.03
CA ASP A 121 -19.17 5.90 -0.65
C ASP A 121 -17.97 4.95 -0.40
N ILE A 122 -17.30 5.12 0.74
CA ILE A 122 -16.17 4.25 1.10
C ILE A 122 -16.69 2.92 1.68
N LEU A 123 -16.23 1.83 1.09
CA LEU A 123 -16.53 0.48 1.54
C LEU A 123 -16.04 0.28 2.99
N TYR A 124 -16.85 -0.38 3.82
CA TYR A 124 -16.58 -0.63 5.25
C TYR A 124 -16.54 0.64 6.14
N LYS A 125 -17.02 1.80 5.68
CA LYS A 125 -17.02 3.06 6.46
C LYS A 125 -17.72 2.94 7.82
N GLU A 126 -18.72 2.06 7.92
CA GLU A 126 -19.46 1.80 9.15
C GLU A 126 -18.57 1.36 10.31
N TYR A 127 -17.49 0.63 10.03
CA TYR A 127 -16.52 0.23 11.05
C TYR A 127 -15.70 1.42 11.54
N PHE A 128 -15.27 2.30 10.63
CA PHE A 128 -14.57 3.52 11.04
C PHE A 128 -15.44 4.37 11.98
N TRP A 129 -16.67 4.68 11.57
CA TRP A 129 -17.57 5.52 12.36
C TRP A 129 -17.97 4.89 13.70
N LYS A 130 -18.13 3.56 13.73
CA LYS A 130 -18.39 2.79 14.97
C LYS A 130 -17.29 3.02 16.03
N TYR A 131 -16.04 3.17 15.63
CA TYR A 131 -14.92 3.38 16.55
C TYR A 131 -14.62 4.87 16.75
N ALA A 132 -14.67 5.68 15.72
CA ALA A 132 -14.40 7.12 15.77
C ALA A 132 -15.26 7.82 16.84
N GLN A 133 -16.56 7.54 16.86
CA GLN A 133 -17.50 8.11 17.83
C GLN A 133 -17.22 7.79 19.31
N LYS A 134 -16.31 6.85 19.58
CA LYS A 134 -15.89 6.47 20.92
C LYS A 134 -14.58 7.13 21.36
N THR A 135 -13.96 7.91 20.49
CA THR A 135 -12.69 8.58 20.75
C THR A 135 -12.92 10.05 21.11
N GLU A 136 -11.97 10.63 21.83
CA GLU A 136 -11.93 12.07 22.09
C GLU A 136 -11.73 12.94 20.84
N TYR A 137 -11.37 12.31 19.71
CA TYR A 137 -11.13 13.00 18.44
C TYR A 137 -12.37 13.09 17.56
N PHE A 138 -13.52 12.56 17.99
CA PHE A 138 -14.72 12.48 17.15
C PHE A 138 -15.16 13.83 16.60
N GLU A 139 -15.28 14.83 17.49
CA GLU A 139 -15.68 16.20 17.10
C GLU A 139 -14.70 16.80 16.08
N LYS A 140 -13.40 16.58 16.28
CA LYS A 140 -12.38 17.04 15.32
C LYS A 140 -12.45 16.33 13.98
N ILE A 141 -12.77 15.04 13.97
CA ILE A 141 -12.97 14.27 12.73
C ILE A 141 -14.21 14.80 11.98
N MET A 142 -15.28 15.12 12.71
CA MET A 142 -16.48 15.72 12.12
C MET A 142 -16.20 17.12 11.55
N GLU A 143 -15.43 17.94 12.26
CA GLU A 143 -14.99 19.24 11.75
C GLU A 143 -14.18 19.12 10.44
N ILE A 144 -13.26 18.16 10.35
CA ILE A 144 -12.51 17.87 9.12
C ILE A 144 -13.47 17.46 8.01
N LYS A 145 -14.41 16.56 8.29
CA LYS A 145 -15.42 16.11 7.33
C LYS A 145 -16.26 17.27 6.79
N ASP A 146 -16.75 18.13 7.68
CA ASP A 146 -17.65 19.25 7.32
C ASP A 146 -16.92 20.36 6.55
N ASN A 147 -15.62 20.50 6.77
CA ASN A 147 -14.78 21.48 6.06
C ASN A 147 -14.12 20.92 4.79
N TYR A 148 -14.27 19.63 4.48
CA TYR A 148 -13.70 19.04 3.27
C TYR A 148 -14.45 19.52 2.02
N THR A 149 -13.72 20.24 1.17
CA THR A 149 -14.29 20.97 0.02
C THR A 149 -14.37 20.11 -1.23
N GLU A 150 -15.20 20.49 -2.19
CA GLU A 150 -15.25 19.86 -3.52
C GLU A 150 -13.93 20.03 -4.29
N GLU A 151 -13.16 21.08 -4.03
CA GLU A 151 -11.84 21.30 -4.62
C GLU A 151 -10.82 20.30 -4.08
N GLU A 152 -10.78 20.07 -2.77
CA GLU A 152 -9.94 19.04 -2.13
C GLU A 152 -10.30 17.63 -2.61
N LYS A 153 -11.59 17.35 -2.74
CA LYS A 153 -12.10 16.08 -3.25
C LYS A 153 -11.66 15.85 -4.71
N PHE A 154 -11.75 16.88 -5.54
CA PHE A 154 -11.25 16.81 -6.92
C PHE A 154 -9.74 16.55 -6.95
N GLU A 155 -8.96 17.23 -6.10
CA GLU A 155 -7.50 17.04 -6.01
C GLU A 155 -7.13 15.63 -5.57
N ASP A 156 -7.84 15.05 -4.62
CA ASP A 156 -7.66 13.67 -4.18
C ASP A 156 -7.94 12.66 -5.32
N MET A 157 -8.99 12.89 -6.11
CA MET A 157 -9.30 12.07 -7.29
C MET A 157 -8.24 12.21 -8.39
N GLU A 158 -7.73 13.42 -8.62
CA GLU A 158 -6.64 13.65 -9.58
C GLU A 158 -5.31 13.05 -9.11
N SER A 159 -5.08 12.95 -7.79
CA SER A 159 -3.89 12.32 -7.24
C SER A 159 -3.82 10.81 -7.58
N ASP A 160 -4.95 10.10 -7.59
CA ASP A 160 -5.01 8.69 -8.05
C ASP A 160 -4.62 8.58 -9.53
N LYS A 161 -5.14 9.46 -10.38
CA LYS A 161 -4.80 9.47 -11.82
C LYS A 161 -3.31 9.75 -12.04
N ARG A 162 -2.75 10.71 -11.28
CA ARG A 162 -1.31 11.01 -11.35
C ARG A 162 -0.46 9.82 -10.91
N LEU A 163 -0.88 9.09 -9.87
CA LEU A 163 -0.17 7.90 -9.40
C LEU A 163 -0.16 6.80 -10.46
N ARG A 164 -1.29 6.55 -11.13
CA ARG A 164 -1.38 5.59 -12.26
C ARG A 164 -0.49 6.00 -13.43
N ALA A 165 -0.53 7.29 -13.81
CA ALA A 165 0.33 7.82 -14.86
C ALA A 165 1.82 7.71 -14.51
N LEU A 166 2.17 7.91 -13.24
CA LEU A 166 3.53 7.70 -12.76
C LEU A 166 3.97 6.24 -12.87
N ALA A 167 3.12 5.30 -12.44
CA ALA A 167 3.41 3.87 -12.57
C ALA A 167 3.62 3.46 -14.04
N GLN A 168 2.75 3.93 -14.95
CA GLN A 168 2.91 3.68 -16.38
C GLN A 168 4.23 4.21 -16.90
N LYS A 169 4.56 5.47 -16.58
CA LYS A 169 5.84 6.08 -16.96
C LYS A 169 7.03 5.29 -16.44
N GLU A 170 6.96 4.75 -15.22
CA GLU A 170 8.01 3.93 -14.66
C GLU A 170 8.16 2.61 -15.44
N CYS A 171 7.06 1.96 -15.83
CA CYS A 171 7.05 0.75 -16.65
C CYS A 171 7.68 1.00 -18.03
N ASP A 172 7.33 2.11 -18.68
CA ASP A 172 7.83 2.47 -20.03
C ASP A 172 9.33 2.77 -20.03
N CYS A 173 9.89 3.15 -18.88
CA CYS A 173 11.31 3.46 -18.72
C CYS A 173 12.18 2.27 -18.29
N VAL A 174 11.62 1.08 -18.12
CA VAL A 174 12.39 -0.13 -17.79
C VAL A 174 13.35 -0.46 -18.94
N GLY A 175 14.65 -0.54 -18.62
CA GLY A 175 15.72 -0.71 -19.63
C GLY A 175 16.47 0.57 -19.99
N ASP A 176 16.05 1.74 -19.54
CA ASP A 176 16.85 2.96 -19.63
C ASP A 176 17.85 3.02 -18.46
N ASP A 177 19.09 2.59 -18.71
CA ASP A 177 20.17 2.53 -17.70
C ASP A 177 20.44 3.86 -16.99
N ARG A 178 20.03 5.00 -17.56
CA ARG A 178 20.22 6.34 -16.98
C ARG A 178 19.35 6.56 -15.74
N LYS A 179 18.26 5.83 -15.59
CA LYS A 179 17.29 6.02 -14.52
C LYS A 179 17.75 5.44 -13.17
N TYR A 180 18.59 4.42 -13.22
CA TYR A 180 19.09 3.70 -12.03
C TYR A 180 20.47 4.18 -11.57
N ARG A 181 21.04 5.19 -12.22
CA ARG A 181 22.26 5.85 -11.79
C ARG A 181 21.91 7.18 -11.11
N ARG A 182 22.15 7.24 -9.81
CA ARG A 182 22.24 8.53 -9.11
C ARG A 182 23.59 9.18 -9.41
#